data_a8cbb3e296343a4b1c18fa5c4d6fdd0c
#
_entry.id   a8cbb3e296343a4b1c18fa5c4d6fdd0c
#
_cell.length_a   1.000
_cell.length_b   1.000
_cell.length_c   1.000
_cell.angle_alpha   90.00
_cell.angle_beta   90.00
_cell.angle_gamma   90.00
#
_symmetry.space_group_name_H-M   'P 1'
#
loop_
_entity.id
_entity.type
_entity.pdbx_description
1 polymer ?
#
loop_
_entity_poly.entity_id
_entity_poly.type
_entity_poly.pdbx_seq_one_letter_code
_entity_poly.pdbx_strand_id
1 'polypeptide(L)'
;MRAIRVRTGPGAFQYQIVEGLTPGVARNKLKAMFRDFVTAIKGTGGLILIKTTPGNAAGVASLIDRMNEPKVLGTVAGDDTILVVVDGEDQRADVQREFQNLL
;
A
#
# COMPACT_ATOMS: atom_id res chain seq x y z
N MET A 1 6.27 10.75 10.89
CA MET A 1 5.00 10.34 10.42
C MET A 1 4.50 11.19 9.30
N ARG A 2 3.86 10.60 8.44
CA ARG A 2 3.57 11.28 7.24
C ARG A 2 2.15 11.32 6.92
N ALA A 3 1.82 11.59 5.75
CA ALA A 3 0.48 11.77 5.31
C ALA A 3 -0.33 10.48 5.44
N ILE A 4 -1.59 10.64 5.73
CA ILE A 4 -2.56 9.58 5.73
C ILE A 4 -3.29 9.65 4.41
N ARG A 5 -3.39 8.52 3.72
CA ARG A 5 -4.09 8.47 2.44
C ARG A 5 -5.27 7.54 2.59
N VAL A 6 -6.43 8.14 2.68
CA VAL A 6 -7.67 7.39 2.89
C VAL A 6 -8.50 7.46 1.64
N ARG A 7 -9.02 6.31 1.22
CA ARG A 7 -9.86 6.22 0.03
C ARG A 7 -11.30 6.39 0.45
N THR A 8 -11.87 7.53 0.17
CA THR A 8 -13.18 7.87 0.66
C THR A 8 -14.25 8.00 -0.39
N GLY A 9 -13.92 7.91 -1.65
CA GLY A 9 -14.93 8.00 -2.67
C GLY A 9 -14.35 8.32 -4.03
N PRO A 10 -15.21 8.50 -5.02
CA PRO A 10 -14.74 8.64 -6.40
C PRO A 10 -13.80 9.82 -6.62
N GLY A 11 -13.97 10.88 -5.89
CA GLY A 11 -13.11 12.04 -6.07
C GLY A 11 -11.89 12.07 -5.19
N ALA A 12 -11.70 11.06 -4.34
CA ALA A 12 -10.67 11.11 -3.31
C ALA A 12 -9.26 11.08 -3.85
N PHE A 13 -9.07 10.63 -5.07
CA PHE A 13 -7.75 10.42 -5.63
C PHE A 13 -7.47 11.25 -6.84
N GLN A 14 -8.14 12.37 -6.98
CA GLN A 14 -7.96 13.21 -8.14
C GLN A 14 -6.52 13.58 -8.39
N TYR A 15 -5.82 13.94 -7.34
CA TYR A 15 -4.44 14.37 -7.46
C TYR A 15 -3.51 13.22 -7.80
N GLN A 16 -3.98 11.99 -7.70
CA GLN A 16 -3.17 10.81 -7.95
C GLN A 16 -3.29 10.29 -9.35
N ILE A 17 -4.20 10.84 -10.12
CA ILE A 17 -4.46 10.34 -11.46
C ILE A 17 -3.47 10.89 -12.45
N VAL A 18 -2.66 11.81 -12.00
CA VAL A 18 -1.70 12.44 -12.88
C VAL A 18 -0.78 11.43 -13.53
N GLU A 19 -0.27 11.81 -14.64
CA GLU A 19 0.71 11.06 -15.42
C GLU A 19 0.19 9.74 -15.94
N GLY A 20 -1.11 9.59 -16.01
CA GLY A 20 -1.68 8.39 -16.60
C GLY A 20 -1.30 7.10 -15.90
N LEU A 21 -1.03 7.16 -14.60
CA LEU A 21 -0.67 5.99 -13.85
C LEU A 21 -1.92 5.17 -13.54
N THR A 22 -2.14 4.13 -14.32
CA THR A 22 -3.27 3.23 -14.15
C THR A 22 -3.01 2.25 -13.01
N PRO A 23 -4.04 1.59 -12.48
CA PRO A 23 -3.83 0.56 -11.47
C PRO A 23 -2.90 -0.55 -11.93
N GLY A 24 -2.97 -0.95 -13.20
CA GLY A 24 -2.07 -1.97 -13.70
C GLY A 24 -0.62 -1.54 -13.73
N VAL A 25 -0.37 -0.31 -14.14
CA VAL A 25 0.99 0.23 -14.13
C VAL A 25 1.49 0.39 -12.70
N ALA A 26 0.62 0.86 -11.81
CA ALA A 26 0.99 0.98 -10.40
C ALA A 26 1.36 -0.37 -9.81
N ARG A 27 0.62 -1.43 -10.16
CA ARG A 27 0.91 -2.77 -9.66
C ARG A 27 2.28 -3.25 -10.13
N ASN A 28 2.63 -3.01 -11.38
CA ASN A 28 3.93 -3.41 -11.90
C ASN A 28 5.07 -2.69 -11.19
N LYS A 29 4.90 -1.40 -10.97
CA LYS A 29 5.91 -0.63 -10.24
C LYS A 29 5.99 -1.08 -8.79
N LEU A 30 4.85 -1.40 -8.18
CA LEU A 30 4.81 -1.87 -6.81
C LEU A 30 5.56 -3.19 -6.67
N LYS A 31 5.40 -4.09 -7.64
CA LYS A 31 6.10 -5.36 -7.60
C LYS A 31 7.61 -5.15 -7.59
N ALA A 32 8.09 -4.26 -8.43
CA ALA A 32 9.52 -3.94 -8.47
C ALA A 32 10.00 -3.34 -7.15
N MET A 33 9.23 -2.41 -6.59
CA MET A 33 9.62 -1.76 -5.35
C MET A 33 9.54 -2.70 -4.16
N PHE A 34 8.59 -3.63 -4.16
CA PHE A 34 8.53 -4.63 -3.11
C PHE A 34 9.81 -5.47 -3.09
N ARG A 35 10.24 -5.92 -4.25
CA ARG A 35 11.46 -6.72 -4.33
C ARG A 35 12.69 -5.94 -3.89
N ASP A 36 12.74 -4.66 -4.22
CA ASP A 36 13.92 -3.85 -3.94
C ASP A 36 13.95 -3.34 -2.51
N PHE A 37 12.80 -3.03 -1.94
CA PHE A 37 12.77 -2.24 -0.71
C PHE A 37 12.06 -2.88 0.46
N VAL A 38 11.14 -3.82 0.25
CA VAL A 38 10.39 -4.40 1.36
C VAL A 38 11.20 -5.47 2.05
N THR A 39 11.33 -5.35 3.36
CA THR A 39 12.14 -6.27 4.16
C THR A 39 11.30 -7.20 5.02
N ALA A 40 10.06 -6.85 5.33
CA ALA A 40 9.19 -7.71 6.13
C ALA A 40 7.73 -7.31 5.94
N ILE A 41 6.85 -8.28 6.05
CA ILE A 41 5.41 -8.07 6.01
C ILE A 41 4.80 -8.87 7.14
N LYS A 42 4.03 -8.20 8.00
CA LYS A 42 3.37 -8.84 9.14
C LYS A 42 1.94 -8.35 9.22
N GLY A 43 1.05 -9.17 9.77
CA GLY A 43 -0.34 -8.79 9.88
C GLY A 43 -0.93 -9.14 11.23
N THR A 44 -1.90 -8.36 11.66
CA THR A 44 -2.67 -8.61 12.87
C THR A 44 -4.01 -7.88 12.76
N GLY A 45 -5.10 -8.56 13.12
CA GLY A 45 -6.42 -7.94 13.02
C GLY A 45 -6.67 -7.42 11.61
N GLY A 46 -7.06 -6.18 11.50
CA GLY A 46 -7.26 -5.52 10.21
C GLY A 46 -6.07 -4.70 9.75
N LEU A 47 -4.88 -4.98 10.26
CA LEU A 47 -3.69 -4.19 9.97
C LEU A 47 -2.60 -5.04 9.35
N ILE A 48 -1.89 -4.46 8.38
CA ILE A 48 -0.70 -5.09 7.80
C ILE A 48 0.44 -4.11 7.97
N LEU A 49 1.52 -4.60 8.55
CA LEU A 49 2.72 -3.82 8.74
C LEU A 49 3.74 -4.22 7.68
N ILE A 50 4.19 -3.25 6.89
CA ILE A 50 5.19 -3.48 5.86
C ILE A 50 6.42 -2.68 6.24
N LYS A 51 7.55 -3.37 6.38
CA LYS A 51 8.82 -2.72 6.66
C LYS A 51 9.60 -2.57 5.37
N THR A 52 10.24 -1.44 5.22
CA THR A 52 11.06 -1.17 4.05
C THR A 52 12.46 -0.74 4.47
N THR A 53 13.34 -0.63 3.50
CA THR A 53 14.62 0.04 3.74
C THR A 53 14.35 1.52 3.99
N PRO A 54 15.27 2.21 4.71
CA PRO A 54 15.03 3.62 5.08
C PRO A 54 14.75 4.52 3.89
N GLY A 55 13.79 5.41 4.07
CA GLY A 55 13.45 6.40 3.07
C GLY A 55 12.47 5.93 2.01
N ASN A 56 12.06 4.66 2.03
CA ASN A 56 11.28 4.11 0.92
C ASN A 56 9.81 3.82 1.24
N ALA A 57 9.40 3.98 2.49
CA ALA A 57 8.04 3.62 2.87
C ALA A 57 6.99 4.47 2.16
N ALA A 58 7.19 5.77 2.10
CA ALA A 58 6.19 6.66 1.49
C ALA A 58 6.00 6.36 0.00
N GLY A 59 7.09 6.06 -0.70
CA GLY A 59 6.99 5.73 -2.11
C GLY A 59 6.21 4.45 -2.36
N VAL A 60 6.48 3.42 -1.56
CA VAL A 60 5.77 2.15 -1.66
C VAL A 60 4.29 2.34 -1.30
N ALA A 61 4.02 3.08 -0.23
CA ALA A 61 2.64 3.33 0.20
C ALA A 61 1.85 4.08 -0.87
N SER A 62 2.49 5.02 -1.54
CA SER A 62 1.85 5.77 -2.61
C SER A 62 1.37 4.83 -3.74
N LEU A 63 2.17 3.84 -4.07
CA LEU A 63 1.78 2.88 -5.11
C LEU A 63 0.68 1.93 -4.63
N ILE A 64 0.71 1.56 -3.35
CA ILE A 64 -0.37 0.75 -2.78
C ILE A 64 -1.70 1.51 -2.92
N ASP A 65 -1.70 2.80 -2.59
CA ASP A 65 -2.91 3.60 -2.72
C ASP A 65 -3.41 3.64 -4.16
N ARG A 66 -2.50 3.72 -5.11
CA ARG A 66 -2.87 3.84 -6.52
C ARG A 66 -3.38 2.54 -7.13
N MET A 67 -3.12 1.42 -6.49
CA MET A 67 -3.68 0.16 -6.94
C MET A 67 -5.19 0.12 -6.76
N ASN A 68 -5.69 0.94 -5.87
CA ASN A 68 -7.14 1.07 -5.67
C ASN A 68 -7.79 -0.25 -5.24
N GLU A 69 -7.11 -0.98 -4.38
CA GLU A 69 -7.63 -2.24 -3.86
C GLU A 69 -8.82 -1.97 -2.94
N PRO A 70 -10.02 -2.49 -3.25
CA PRO A 70 -11.21 -2.15 -2.44
C PRO A 70 -11.12 -2.59 -0.98
N LYS A 71 -10.34 -3.61 -0.70
CA LYS A 71 -10.22 -4.12 0.67
C LYS A 71 -9.33 -3.25 1.54
N VAL A 72 -8.56 -2.37 0.94
CA VAL A 72 -7.63 -1.49 1.66
C VAL A 72 -8.31 -0.14 1.86
N LEU A 73 -8.48 0.26 3.13
CA LEU A 73 -9.10 1.53 3.46
C LEU A 73 -8.11 2.69 3.34
N GLY A 74 -6.84 2.44 3.58
CA GLY A 74 -5.84 3.48 3.46
C GLY A 74 -4.52 3.03 4.01
N THR A 75 -3.52 3.91 3.90
CA THR A 75 -2.17 3.63 4.40
C THR A 75 -1.63 4.82 5.16
N VAL A 76 -0.74 4.54 6.09
CA VAL A 76 0.05 5.55 6.79
C VAL A 76 1.50 5.13 6.65
N ALA A 77 2.36 6.04 6.22
CA ALA A 77 3.76 5.70 6.00
C ALA A 77 4.67 6.62 6.80
N GLY A 78 5.65 6.01 7.43
CA GLY A 78 6.77 6.73 8.04
C GLY A 78 7.97 6.68 7.11
N ASP A 79 9.15 6.56 7.67
CA ASP A 79 10.38 6.48 6.89
C ASP A 79 10.61 5.08 6.34
N ASP A 80 10.45 4.07 7.18
CA ASP A 80 10.74 2.67 6.85
C ASP A 80 9.59 1.72 7.18
N THR A 81 8.43 2.25 7.49
CA THR A 81 7.30 1.44 7.94
C THR A 81 6.02 1.95 7.34
N ILE A 82 5.20 1.05 6.81
CA ILE A 82 3.89 1.35 6.28
C ILE A 82 2.87 0.58 7.11
N LEU A 83 1.81 1.27 7.52
CA LEU A 83 0.67 0.63 8.14
C LEU A 83 -0.46 0.64 7.13
N VAL A 84 -0.92 -0.53 6.74
CA VAL A 84 -2.03 -0.69 5.80
C VAL A 84 -3.26 -1.07 6.61
N VAL A 85 -4.32 -0.30 6.45
CA VAL A 85 -5.58 -0.56 7.15
C VAL A 85 -6.52 -1.27 6.19
N VAL A 86 -6.96 -2.44 6.58
CA VAL A 86 -7.79 -3.30 5.74
C VAL A 86 -9.22 -3.30 6.27
N ASP A 87 -10.16 -3.44 5.38
CA ASP A 87 -11.58 -3.42 5.71
C ASP A 87 -11.97 -4.77 6.32
N GLY A 88 -11.69 -4.92 7.59
CA GLY A 88 -12.06 -6.11 8.34
C GLY A 88 -10.94 -7.13 8.44
N GLU A 89 -10.96 -7.82 9.56
CA GLU A 89 -9.95 -8.82 9.89
C GLU A 89 -9.97 -9.99 8.92
N ASP A 90 -11.15 -10.38 8.46
CA ASP A 90 -11.30 -11.51 7.55
C ASP A 90 -10.59 -11.27 6.24
N GLN A 91 -10.50 -10.02 5.81
CA GLN A 91 -9.91 -9.71 4.52
C GLN A 91 -8.41 -9.45 4.61
N ARG A 92 -7.92 -9.27 5.83
CA ARG A 92 -6.51 -8.95 6.03
C ARG A 92 -5.60 -10.07 5.51
N ALA A 93 -5.96 -11.32 5.76
CA ALA A 93 -5.13 -12.43 5.31
C ALA A 93 -5.01 -12.49 3.79
N ASP A 94 -6.10 -12.19 3.08
CA ASP A 94 -6.09 -12.18 1.62
C ASP A 94 -5.21 -11.08 1.08
N VAL A 95 -5.34 -9.88 1.64
CA VAL A 95 -4.54 -8.74 1.20
C VAL A 95 -3.07 -8.98 1.51
N GLN A 96 -2.80 -9.51 2.69
CA GLN A 96 -1.43 -9.79 3.10
C GLN A 96 -0.78 -10.80 2.15
N ARG A 97 -1.53 -11.81 1.75
CA ARG A 97 -1.02 -12.81 0.81
C ARG A 97 -0.71 -12.18 -0.55
N GLU A 98 -1.56 -11.25 -0.99
CA GLU A 98 -1.29 -10.54 -2.24
C GLU A 98 0.02 -9.76 -2.16
N PHE A 99 0.25 -9.09 -1.04
CA PHE A 99 1.51 -8.37 -0.87
C PHE A 99 2.70 -9.34 -0.83
N GLN A 100 2.56 -10.45 -0.13
CA GLN A 100 3.64 -11.43 -0.07
C GLN A 100 3.95 -12.02 -1.44
N ASN A 101 2.96 -12.15 -2.29
CA ASN A 101 3.17 -12.65 -3.65
C ASN A 101 3.88 -11.66 -4.55
N LEU A 102 4.00 -10.41 -4.14
CA LEU A 102 4.78 -9.43 -4.90
C LEU A 102 6.28 -9.58 -4.67
N LEU A 103 6.66 -10.27 -3.62
CA LEU A 103 8.09 -10.48 -3.32
C LEU A 103 8.75 -11.55 -4.24
#